data_b429a44d22d7420217d05daeb962f032
#
_entry.id   b429a44d22d7420217d05daeb962f032
#
_cell.length_a   1.000
_cell.length_b   1.000
_cell.length_c   1.000
_cell.angle_alpha   90.00
_cell.angle_beta   90.00
_cell.angle_gamma   90.00
#
_symmetry.space_group_name_H-M   'P 1'
#
loop_
_entity.id
_entity.type
_entity.pdbx_description
1 polymer ?
#
loop_
_entity_poly.entity_id
_entity_poly.type
_entity_poly.pdbx_seq_one_letter_code
_entity_poly.pdbx_strand_id
1 'polypeptide(L)'
;MTYKCEYKDEFVVPVFTRESGYWEKVMKPRLQEQGWFIVEVNCAGVDTSHELGRRLLRALGFNIAPDQRVNGFWVKDAVEEADWNDMRQGLFVFYENFEDLFSVREECSPFYAPEYALQLAENMVHHYSKFRGNIYEQYPVVVGYGVGLPSSYIPRFEELMGAENVMIAGEGVR
;
A
#
# COMPACT_ATOMS: atom_id res chain seq x y z
N MET A 1 17.72 11.59 0.66
CA MET A 1 17.64 10.92 -0.65
C MET A 1 16.22 10.92 -1.13
N THR A 2 15.96 11.36 -2.33
CA THR A 2 14.61 11.30 -2.90
C THR A 2 14.34 9.86 -3.34
N TYR A 3 13.21 9.32 -2.94
CA TYR A 3 12.77 8.01 -3.41
C TYR A 3 12.62 8.03 -4.94
N LYS A 4 13.21 7.06 -5.58
CA LYS A 4 13.01 6.82 -7.00
C LYS A 4 12.12 5.59 -7.18
N CYS A 5 10.85 5.83 -7.28
CA CYS A 5 9.91 4.82 -7.73
C CYS A 5 10.21 4.49 -9.20
N GLU A 6 10.36 3.23 -9.49
CA GLU A 6 10.61 2.76 -10.86
C GLU A 6 9.42 3.03 -11.79
N TYR A 7 8.22 3.17 -11.21
CA TYR A 7 6.96 3.35 -11.92
C TYR A 7 6.28 4.66 -11.59
N LYS A 8 7.05 5.64 -11.12
CA LYS A 8 6.58 6.93 -10.63
C LYS A 8 5.67 7.67 -11.61
N ASP A 9 5.97 7.59 -12.90
CA ASP A 9 5.19 8.26 -13.94
C ASP A 9 3.84 7.60 -14.23
N GLU A 10 3.63 6.38 -13.72
CA GLU A 10 2.41 5.60 -13.96
C GLU A 10 1.41 5.68 -12.79
N PHE A 11 1.85 6.14 -11.61
CA PHE A 11 1.03 6.08 -10.40
C PHE A 11 0.92 7.42 -9.68
N VAL A 12 -0.32 7.77 -9.39
CA VAL A 12 -0.65 8.84 -8.45
C VAL A 12 -1.15 8.18 -7.17
N VAL A 13 -0.55 8.54 -6.04
CA VAL A 13 -0.92 7.98 -4.74
C VAL A 13 -2.01 8.82 -4.11
N PRO A 14 -3.20 8.26 -3.88
CA PRO A 14 -4.23 8.94 -3.10
C PRO A 14 -3.84 8.99 -1.62
N VAL A 15 -3.89 10.19 -1.07
CA VAL A 15 -3.67 10.47 0.33
C VAL A 15 -5.01 10.75 0.99
N PHE A 16 -5.30 10.00 2.04
CA PHE A 16 -6.50 10.16 2.85
C PHE A 16 -6.11 10.83 4.16
N THR A 17 -6.50 12.07 4.33
CA THR A 17 -6.19 12.78 5.57
C THR A 17 -7.05 12.24 6.71
N ARG A 18 -6.43 12.04 7.87
CA ARG A 18 -7.13 11.50 9.05
C ARG A 18 -8.26 12.41 9.48
N GLU A 19 -8.07 13.72 9.41
CA GLU A 19 -9.04 14.73 9.85
C GLU A 19 -10.31 14.73 8.99
N SER A 20 -10.20 14.40 7.71
CA SER A 20 -11.36 14.38 6.80
C SER A 20 -12.29 13.20 7.06
N GLY A 21 -11.73 12.09 7.53
CA GLY A 21 -12.48 10.84 7.67
C GLY A 21 -12.98 10.25 6.35
N TYR A 22 -12.48 10.74 5.22
CA TYR A 22 -12.96 10.34 3.89
C TYR A 22 -12.76 8.85 3.61
N TRP A 23 -11.64 8.27 4.07
CA TRP A 23 -11.41 6.84 3.93
C TRP A 23 -12.53 6.02 4.59
N GLU A 24 -12.74 6.21 5.88
CA GLU A 24 -13.70 5.41 6.65
C GLU A 24 -15.16 5.67 6.25
N LYS A 25 -15.49 6.91 5.93
CA LYS A 25 -16.88 7.31 5.69
C LYS A 25 -17.32 7.13 4.24
N VAL A 26 -16.41 7.24 3.28
CA VAL A 26 -16.76 7.29 1.85
C VAL A 26 -16.05 6.21 1.05
N MET A 27 -14.71 6.21 1.04
CA MET A 27 -13.95 5.36 0.12
C MET A 27 -14.06 3.88 0.47
N LYS A 28 -13.80 3.52 1.71
CA LYS A 28 -13.86 2.12 2.15
C LYS A 28 -15.24 1.50 1.94
N PRO A 29 -16.35 2.12 2.37
CA PRO A 29 -17.68 1.58 2.09
C PRO A 29 -17.97 1.44 0.59
N ARG A 30 -17.53 2.40 -0.22
CA ARG A 30 -17.73 2.35 -1.67
C ARG A 30 -16.99 1.18 -2.31
N LEU A 31 -15.73 0.96 -1.93
CA LEU A 31 -14.94 -0.17 -2.43
C LEU A 31 -15.54 -1.50 -1.98
N GLN A 32 -16.03 -1.59 -0.75
CA GLN A 32 -16.71 -2.78 -0.23
C GLN A 32 -17.98 -3.09 -1.01
N GLU A 33 -18.81 -2.10 -1.30
CA GLU A 33 -20.01 -2.25 -2.13
C GLU A 33 -19.69 -2.73 -3.54
N GLN A 34 -18.55 -2.30 -4.09
CA GLN A 34 -18.06 -2.71 -5.39
C GLN A 34 -17.39 -4.10 -5.38
N GLY A 35 -17.29 -4.74 -4.23
CA GLY A 35 -16.70 -6.07 -4.10
C GLY A 35 -15.18 -6.10 -4.07
N TRP A 36 -14.53 -4.97 -3.78
CA TRP A 36 -13.07 -4.92 -3.63
C TRP A 36 -12.61 -5.63 -2.36
N PHE A 37 -11.51 -6.34 -2.47
CA PHE A 37 -10.79 -6.85 -1.32
C PHE A 37 -9.89 -5.75 -0.75
N ILE A 38 -10.12 -5.37 0.50
CA ILE A 38 -9.40 -4.28 1.15
C ILE A 38 -8.39 -4.86 2.14
N VAL A 39 -7.14 -4.49 1.95
CA VAL A 39 -6.04 -4.83 2.86
C VAL A 39 -5.65 -3.56 3.61
N GLU A 40 -5.97 -3.51 4.89
CA GLU A 40 -5.60 -2.41 5.76
C GLU A 40 -4.35 -2.78 6.55
N VAL A 41 -3.27 -2.04 6.32
CA VAL A 41 -2.00 -2.20 7.02
C VAL A 41 -1.83 -1.05 7.99
N ASN A 42 -1.96 -1.32 9.28
CA ASN A 42 -1.70 -0.32 10.30
C ASN A 42 -0.20 -0.17 10.52
N CYS A 43 0.33 1.01 10.20
CA CYS A 43 1.75 1.33 10.35
C CYS A 43 2.12 1.88 11.73
N ALA A 44 1.15 2.00 12.63
CA ALA A 44 1.40 2.51 13.98
C ALA A 44 2.42 1.63 14.73
N GLY A 45 3.49 2.27 15.24
CA GLY A 45 4.51 1.58 16.00
C GLY A 45 5.40 0.60 15.22
N VAL A 46 5.34 0.61 13.91
CA VAL A 46 6.27 -0.16 13.06
C VAL A 46 7.67 0.38 13.26
N ASP A 47 8.61 -0.48 13.59
CA ASP A 47 10.01 -0.13 13.86
C ASP A 47 11.00 -0.74 12.85
N THR A 48 10.57 -1.73 12.06
CA THR A 48 11.40 -2.37 11.04
C THR A 48 10.61 -2.64 9.76
N SER A 49 11.30 -2.79 8.63
CA SER A 49 10.68 -3.21 7.37
C SER A 49 10.14 -4.65 7.44
N HIS A 50 10.77 -5.51 8.24
CA HIS A 50 10.27 -6.87 8.49
C HIS A 50 8.89 -6.85 9.17
N GLU A 51 8.70 -5.97 10.16
CA GLU A 51 7.40 -5.82 10.83
C GLU A 51 6.34 -5.30 9.86
N LEU A 52 6.69 -4.36 9.01
CA LEU A 52 5.79 -3.88 7.97
C LEU A 52 5.37 -5.00 7.02
N GLY A 53 6.33 -5.79 6.55
CA GLY A 53 6.05 -6.96 5.71
C GLY A 53 5.14 -7.99 6.39
N ARG A 54 5.39 -8.28 7.67
CA ARG A 54 4.54 -9.16 8.47
C ARG A 54 3.11 -8.67 8.57
N ARG A 55 2.91 -7.37 8.83
CA ARG A 55 1.57 -6.77 8.91
C ARG A 55 0.84 -6.83 7.58
N LEU A 56 1.54 -6.58 6.48
CA LEU A 56 0.95 -6.71 5.15
C LEU A 56 0.50 -8.16 4.88
N LEU A 57 1.34 -9.14 5.15
CA LEU A 57 1.01 -10.54 4.93
C LEU A 57 -0.13 -11.02 5.83
N ARG A 58 -0.18 -10.58 7.09
CA ARG A 58 -1.31 -10.90 7.97
C ARG A 58 -2.61 -10.28 7.46
N ALA A 59 -2.55 -9.05 6.95
CA ALA A 59 -3.72 -8.40 6.36
C ALA A 59 -4.22 -9.11 5.09
N LEU A 60 -3.33 -9.78 4.37
CA LEU A 60 -3.67 -10.67 3.24
C LEU A 60 -4.22 -12.04 3.69
N GLY A 61 -4.22 -12.33 4.99
CA GLY A 61 -4.77 -13.57 5.53
C GLY A 61 -3.73 -14.66 5.86
N PHE A 62 -2.44 -14.37 5.72
CA PHE A 62 -1.39 -15.32 6.06
C PHE A 62 -1.09 -15.33 7.56
N ASN A 63 -0.77 -16.53 8.08
CA ASN A 63 -0.36 -16.70 9.46
C ASN A 63 1.16 -16.57 9.55
N ILE A 64 1.64 -15.44 10.03
CA ILE A 64 3.06 -15.10 10.10
C ILE A 64 3.49 -14.96 11.56
N ALA A 65 4.55 -15.64 11.95
CA ALA A 65 5.11 -15.56 13.30
C ALA A 65 5.69 -14.16 13.57
N PRO A 66 5.61 -13.65 14.84
CA PRO A 66 6.06 -12.31 15.17
C PRO A 66 7.54 -12.02 14.91
N ASP A 67 8.37 -13.05 14.93
CA ASP A 67 9.83 -12.96 14.74
C ASP A 67 10.28 -13.39 13.33
N GLN A 68 9.35 -13.73 12.46
CA GLN A 68 9.66 -14.17 11.11
C GLN A 68 10.18 -13.00 10.28
N ARG A 69 11.34 -13.17 9.66
CA ARG A 69 11.87 -12.21 8.72
C ARG A 69 11.09 -12.28 7.42
N VAL A 70 10.62 -11.14 6.96
CA VAL A 70 9.84 -10.99 5.72
C VAL A 70 10.53 -9.97 4.84
N ASN A 71 10.90 -10.38 3.64
CA ASN A 71 11.46 -9.50 2.61
C ASN A 71 10.48 -9.32 1.44
N GLY A 72 10.83 -8.49 0.48
CA GLY A 72 9.98 -8.20 -0.68
C GLY A 72 9.66 -9.42 -1.55
N PHE A 73 10.59 -10.38 -1.64
CA PHE A 73 10.34 -11.63 -2.37
C PHE A 73 9.27 -12.49 -1.69
N TRP A 74 9.30 -12.55 -0.37
CA TRP A 74 8.29 -13.25 0.41
C TRP A 74 6.91 -12.65 0.20
N VAL A 75 6.82 -11.32 0.19
CA VAL A 75 5.55 -10.64 -0.08
C VAL A 75 5.05 -10.97 -1.47
N LYS A 76 5.92 -10.93 -2.46
CA LYS A 76 5.58 -11.30 -3.84
C LYS A 76 5.04 -12.72 -3.93
N ASP A 77 5.77 -13.69 -3.39
CA ASP A 77 5.37 -15.10 -3.43
C ASP A 77 4.04 -15.34 -2.69
N ALA A 78 3.87 -14.71 -1.54
CA ALA A 78 2.63 -14.81 -0.78
C ALA A 78 1.43 -14.22 -1.53
N VAL A 79 1.62 -13.09 -2.19
CA VAL A 79 0.55 -12.48 -3.00
C VAL A 79 0.20 -13.37 -4.19
N GLU A 80 1.17 -14.03 -4.83
CA GLU A 80 0.92 -15.00 -5.90
C GLU A 80 0.12 -16.22 -5.43
N GLU A 81 0.30 -16.63 -4.17
CA GLU A 81 -0.41 -17.75 -3.55
C GLU A 81 -1.74 -17.36 -2.89
N ALA A 82 -2.06 -16.07 -2.81
CA ALA A 82 -3.29 -15.59 -2.19
C ALA A 82 -4.54 -16.08 -2.93
N ASP A 83 -5.68 -16.13 -2.22
CA ASP A 83 -6.95 -16.52 -2.81
C ASP A 83 -7.54 -15.38 -3.66
N TRP A 84 -7.20 -15.38 -4.93
CA TRP A 84 -7.65 -14.41 -5.90
C TRP A 84 -9.14 -14.46 -6.20
N ASN A 85 -9.84 -15.53 -5.80
CA ASN A 85 -11.30 -15.59 -5.94
C ASN A 85 -11.99 -14.53 -5.11
N ASP A 86 -11.47 -14.24 -3.92
CA ASP A 86 -11.98 -13.17 -3.06
C ASP A 86 -11.62 -11.78 -3.58
N MET A 87 -10.68 -11.69 -4.50
CA MET A 87 -10.15 -10.43 -5.04
C MET A 87 -10.64 -10.12 -6.47
N ARG A 88 -11.73 -10.75 -6.91
CA ARG A 88 -12.23 -10.66 -8.31
C ARG A 88 -12.43 -9.26 -8.85
N GLN A 89 -12.86 -8.33 -8.01
CA GLN A 89 -13.12 -6.95 -8.41
C GLN A 89 -11.86 -6.08 -8.32
N GLY A 90 -10.96 -6.45 -7.46
CA GLY A 90 -9.70 -5.75 -7.24
C GLY A 90 -9.21 -5.87 -5.81
N LEU A 91 -7.96 -5.52 -5.64
CA LEU A 91 -7.28 -5.44 -4.35
C LEU A 91 -6.90 -3.99 -4.08
N PHE A 92 -7.29 -3.47 -2.93
CA PHE A 92 -6.88 -2.14 -2.48
C PHE A 92 -6.07 -2.26 -1.20
N VAL A 93 -4.83 -1.77 -1.23
CA VAL A 93 -3.93 -1.74 -0.08
C VAL A 93 -3.97 -0.34 0.53
N PHE A 94 -4.38 -0.24 1.77
CA PHE A 94 -4.44 1.01 2.52
C PHE A 94 -3.47 0.98 3.69
N TYR A 95 -2.51 1.90 3.68
CA TYR A 95 -1.55 2.08 4.77
C TYR A 95 -2.05 3.11 5.75
N GLU A 96 -2.59 2.67 6.89
CA GLU A 96 -3.05 3.53 7.97
C GLU A 96 -1.88 3.97 8.85
N ASN A 97 -1.96 5.17 9.39
CA ASN A 97 -0.89 5.77 10.23
C ASN A 97 0.49 5.76 9.54
N PHE A 98 0.49 6.11 8.27
CA PHE A 98 1.70 6.08 7.43
C PHE A 98 2.81 7.00 7.97
N GLU A 99 2.46 8.06 8.69
CA GLU A 99 3.41 9.01 9.29
C GLU A 99 4.42 8.34 10.23
N ASP A 100 4.04 7.25 10.88
CA ASP A 100 4.94 6.54 11.78
C ASP A 100 6.14 5.92 11.06
N LEU A 101 5.99 5.61 9.78
CA LEU A 101 7.08 5.08 8.96
C LEU A 101 8.21 6.08 8.73
N PHE A 102 7.94 7.39 8.80
CA PHE A 102 8.96 8.41 8.62
C PHE A 102 10.00 8.45 9.75
N SER A 103 9.66 7.90 10.90
CA SER A 103 10.58 7.82 12.04
C SER A 103 11.38 6.52 12.12
N VAL A 104 11.07 5.55 11.26
CA VAL A 104 11.78 4.27 11.25
C VAL A 104 13.18 4.44 10.67
N ARG A 105 14.17 3.99 11.42
CA ARG A 105 15.57 3.93 10.98
C ARG A 105 16.04 2.49 11.07
N GLU A 106 16.39 1.92 9.93
CA GLU A 106 17.00 0.61 9.89
C GLU A 106 18.50 0.74 9.63
N GLU A 107 19.30 0.38 10.61
CA GLU A 107 20.76 0.41 10.50
C GLU A 107 21.30 -0.62 9.50
N CYS A 108 20.55 -1.68 9.23
CA CYS A 108 20.98 -2.82 8.44
C CYS A 108 20.22 -2.99 7.11
N SER A 109 19.26 -2.12 6.80
CA SER A 109 18.48 -2.20 5.57
C SER A 109 18.84 -1.04 4.64
N PRO A 110 19.04 -1.28 3.33
CA PRO A 110 19.18 -0.20 2.37
C PRO A 110 17.87 0.53 2.10
N PHE A 111 16.76 0.07 2.67
CA PHE A 111 15.43 0.60 2.41
C PHE A 111 14.90 1.39 3.60
N TYR A 112 14.62 2.64 3.35
CA TYR A 112 13.87 3.49 4.27
C TYR A 112 12.42 3.01 4.33
N ALA A 113 11.82 2.91 5.53
CA ALA A 113 10.54 2.25 5.71
C ALA A 113 9.37 2.81 4.88
N PRO A 114 9.18 4.15 4.76
CA PRO A 114 8.13 4.67 3.90
C PRO A 114 8.33 4.33 2.42
N GLU A 115 9.56 4.36 1.93
CA GLU A 115 9.90 3.95 0.57
C GLU A 115 9.61 2.47 0.35
N TYR A 116 9.92 1.64 1.32
CA TYR A 116 9.67 0.20 1.27
C TYR A 116 8.17 -0.12 1.18
N ALA A 117 7.34 0.56 1.99
CA ALA A 117 5.89 0.40 1.93
C ALA A 117 5.33 0.73 0.54
N LEU A 118 5.76 1.85 -0.02
CA LEU A 118 5.34 2.28 -1.35
C LEU A 118 5.84 1.31 -2.42
N GLN A 119 7.08 0.87 -2.33
CA GLN A 119 7.67 -0.09 -3.25
C GLN A 119 6.92 -1.43 -3.25
N LEU A 120 6.52 -1.93 -2.07
CA LEU A 120 5.71 -3.14 -1.98
C LEU A 120 4.38 -2.98 -2.72
N ALA A 121 3.67 -1.87 -2.49
CA ALA A 121 2.40 -1.59 -3.15
C ALA A 121 2.57 -1.43 -4.66
N GLU A 122 3.56 -0.68 -5.10
CA GLU A 122 3.84 -0.46 -6.53
C GLU A 122 4.23 -1.73 -7.26
N ASN A 123 5.04 -2.57 -6.65
CA ASN A 123 5.40 -3.87 -7.21
C ASN A 123 4.18 -4.75 -7.40
N MET A 124 3.25 -4.75 -6.45
CA MET A 124 1.99 -5.46 -6.59
C MET A 124 1.17 -4.92 -7.77
N VAL A 125 0.99 -3.61 -7.85
CA VAL A 125 0.25 -2.98 -8.95
C VAL A 125 0.88 -3.34 -10.29
N HIS A 126 2.18 -3.15 -10.41
CA HIS A 126 2.90 -3.39 -11.67
C HIS A 126 2.90 -4.86 -12.06
N HIS A 127 3.20 -5.74 -11.12
CA HIS A 127 3.28 -7.17 -11.35
C HIS A 127 1.95 -7.71 -11.89
N TYR A 128 0.85 -7.38 -11.21
CA TYR A 128 -0.47 -7.90 -11.60
C TYR A 128 -1.04 -7.26 -12.84
N SER A 129 -0.72 -6.01 -13.11
CA SER A 129 -1.12 -5.39 -14.38
C SER A 129 -0.45 -6.05 -15.60
N LYS A 130 0.77 -6.55 -15.44
CA LYS A 130 1.48 -7.31 -16.48
C LYS A 130 0.94 -8.70 -16.71
N PHE A 131 0.49 -9.36 -15.64
CA PHE A 131 -0.02 -10.73 -15.72
C PHE A 131 -1.46 -10.83 -16.20
N ARG A 132 -2.13 -9.71 -16.43
CA ARG A 132 -3.50 -9.66 -16.95
C ARG A 132 -3.73 -10.45 -18.24
N GLY A 133 -2.69 -10.74 -19.01
CA GLY A 133 -2.78 -11.40 -20.30
C GLY A 133 -2.31 -12.85 -20.36
N ASN A 134 -1.85 -13.47 -19.27
CA ASN A 134 -1.25 -14.80 -19.36
C ASN A 134 -1.95 -15.89 -18.53
N ILE A 135 -1.61 -16.04 -17.28
CA ILE A 135 -2.08 -17.17 -16.44
C ILE A 135 -3.36 -16.78 -15.67
N TYR A 136 -3.59 -15.50 -15.48
CA TYR A 136 -4.67 -14.95 -14.65
C TYR A 136 -5.76 -14.24 -15.46
N GLU A 137 -5.92 -14.57 -16.76
CA GLU A 137 -6.99 -14.02 -17.62
C GLU A 137 -8.39 -14.17 -17.03
N GLN A 138 -8.59 -15.20 -16.22
CA GLN A 138 -9.85 -15.45 -15.53
C GLN A 138 -10.07 -14.57 -14.30
N TYR A 139 -9.05 -13.82 -13.85
CA TYR A 139 -9.11 -12.96 -12.67
C TYR A 139 -8.50 -11.59 -13.02
N PRO A 140 -9.28 -10.69 -13.62
CA PRO A 140 -8.80 -9.34 -13.92
C PRO A 140 -8.69 -8.55 -12.62
N VAL A 141 -7.57 -8.70 -11.93
CA VAL A 141 -7.32 -8.01 -10.66
C VAL A 141 -6.74 -6.64 -10.95
N VAL A 142 -7.43 -5.62 -10.50
CA VAL A 142 -6.90 -4.26 -10.42
C VAL A 142 -6.35 -4.09 -9.01
N VAL A 143 -5.10 -3.69 -8.89
CA VAL A 143 -4.51 -3.37 -7.61
C VAL A 143 -4.41 -1.85 -7.46
N GLY A 144 -5.04 -1.34 -6.44
CA GLY A 144 -4.91 0.05 -6.04
C GLY A 144 -4.25 0.16 -4.67
N TYR A 145 -3.74 1.33 -4.33
CA TYR A 145 -3.25 1.58 -2.99
C TYR A 145 -3.40 3.04 -2.60
N GLY A 146 -3.36 3.30 -1.30
CA GLY A 146 -3.43 4.64 -0.76
C GLY A 146 -2.80 4.72 0.63
N VAL A 147 -2.60 5.91 1.13
CA VAL A 147 -2.01 6.15 2.44
C VAL A 147 -2.91 7.04 3.28
N GLY A 148 -3.01 6.73 4.57
CA GLY A 148 -3.67 7.54 5.58
C GLY A 148 -2.64 8.20 6.48
N LEU A 149 -2.73 9.52 6.62
CA LEU A 149 -1.84 10.31 7.49
C LEU A 149 -2.50 11.63 7.89
N PRO A 150 -2.00 12.31 8.94
CA PRO A 150 -2.47 13.64 9.27
C PRO A 150 -2.12 14.65 8.16
N SER A 151 -2.96 15.64 7.95
CA SER A 151 -2.73 16.68 6.93
C SER A 151 -1.40 17.40 7.10
N SER A 152 -0.90 17.52 8.34
CA SER A 152 0.41 18.12 8.65
C SER A 152 1.60 17.38 8.01
N TYR A 153 1.43 16.10 7.65
CA TYR A 153 2.47 15.30 7.00
C TYR A 153 2.42 15.32 5.47
N ILE A 154 1.42 15.94 4.88
CA ILE A 154 1.30 16.03 3.41
C ILE A 154 2.55 16.63 2.76
N PRO A 155 3.12 17.75 3.24
CA PRO A 155 4.33 18.30 2.63
C PRO A 155 5.50 17.31 2.65
N ARG A 156 5.65 16.55 3.71
CA ARG A 156 6.70 15.53 3.82
C ARG A 156 6.48 14.36 2.87
N PHE A 157 5.23 13.96 2.71
CA PHE A 157 4.86 12.91 1.76
C PHE A 157 5.07 13.37 0.31
N GLU A 158 4.72 14.61 0.00
CA GLU A 158 4.98 15.23 -1.31
C GLU A 158 6.48 15.34 -1.61
N GLU A 159 7.29 15.63 -0.60
CA GLU A 159 8.75 15.63 -0.73
C GLU A 159 9.29 14.23 -1.07
N LEU A 160 8.71 13.19 -0.47
CA LEU A 160 9.08 11.80 -0.73
C LEU A 160 8.70 11.37 -2.15
N MET A 161 7.48 11.67 -2.58
CA MET A 161 6.89 11.16 -3.82
C MET A 161 7.05 12.09 -5.02
N GLY A 162 7.20 13.38 -4.79
CA GLY A 162 6.94 14.43 -5.77
C GLY A 162 5.48 14.86 -5.73
N ALA A 163 5.22 16.16 -5.65
CA ALA A 163 3.86 16.69 -5.51
C ALA A 163 2.92 16.29 -6.67
N GLU A 164 3.46 16.11 -7.87
CA GLU A 164 2.72 15.67 -9.06
C GLU A 164 2.20 14.24 -8.96
N ASN A 165 2.78 13.43 -8.07
CA ASN A 165 2.39 12.03 -7.86
C ASN A 165 1.50 11.82 -6.63
N VAL A 166 1.02 12.89 -6.04
CA VAL A 166 0.17 12.87 -4.85
C VAL A 166 -1.18 13.48 -5.16
N MET A 167 -2.23 12.77 -4.81
CA MET A 167 -3.61 13.26 -4.91
C MET A 167 -4.24 13.21 -3.53
N ILE A 168 -4.76 14.33 -3.07
CA ILE A 168 -5.49 14.37 -1.79
C ILE A 168 -6.93 13.95 -2.06
N ALA A 169 -7.27 12.76 -1.56
CA ALA A 169 -8.59 12.17 -1.78
C ALA A 169 -9.68 12.96 -1.03
N GLY A 170 -10.78 13.19 -1.73
CA GLY A 170 -11.91 13.98 -1.19
C GLY A 170 -11.80 15.48 -1.41
N GLU A 171 -10.63 16.01 -1.77
CA GLU A 171 -10.49 17.39 -2.18
C GLU A 171 -10.80 17.56 -3.67
N GLY A 172 -11.64 18.52 -4.01
CA GLY A 172 -12.02 18.79 -5.40
C GLY A 172 -13.17 17.93 -5.93
N VAL A 173 -13.66 16.97 -5.17
CA VAL A 173 -14.93 16.29 -5.47
C VAL A 173 -16.06 17.16 -4.89
N ARG A 174 -16.38 18.16 -5.60
CA ARG A 174 -17.53 19.01 -5.30
C ARG A 174 -18.73 18.61 -6.17
#